data_6c1d114cc77c86383eb3f50755f0efc2
#
_entry.id   6c1d114cc77c86383eb3f50755f0efc2
#
_cell.length_a   1.000
_cell.length_b   1.000
_cell.length_c   1.000
_cell.angle_alpha   90.00
_cell.angle_beta   90.00
_cell.angle_gamma   90.00
#
_symmetry.space_group_name_H-M   'P 1'
#
loop_
_entity.id
_entity.type
_entity.pdbx_description
1 polymer ?
#
loop_
_entity_poly.entity_id
_entity_poly.type
_entity_poly.pdbx_seq_one_letter_code
_entity_poly.pdbx_strand_id
1 'polypeptide(L)'
;MPVSRINSVNINWRVVGDHGPWVAMTTGGRRGHDEFIPLAEKIAQHGFRIMLHDRRNTGASDILIEGPDGEEVIWTRDIHALMSQHNALPAFFSGSSSGARTSILFCLRYPQAVRGLLLLRVTGGAFAAGRLPEQYYGQYIRAAEQGGMAAICAMDQWRERIEANPANGDYLARLPARQFIDVLTRWNGIFVAGGQHPVMGVSPDELRAIAAPRSSSPATTKLMRAPVGSRRTTSSQAVCFINCPERTRMIH
;
A
#
# COMPACT_ATOMS: atom_id res chain seq x y z
N MET A 1 13.55 -14.05 -7.76
CA MET A 1 12.95 -13.61 -6.49
C MET A 1 11.78 -14.52 -6.16
N PRO A 2 11.48 -14.78 -4.88
CA PRO A 2 10.36 -15.63 -4.54
C PRO A 2 9.03 -15.01 -4.96
N VAL A 3 8.10 -15.88 -5.39
CA VAL A 3 6.77 -15.51 -5.88
C VAL A 3 5.75 -16.41 -5.22
N SER A 4 4.62 -15.85 -4.81
CA SER A 4 3.47 -16.60 -4.29
C SER A 4 2.22 -16.31 -5.09
N ARG A 5 1.41 -17.34 -5.34
CA ARG A 5 0.10 -17.20 -5.97
C ARG A 5 -0.90 -16.70 -4.92
N ILE A 6 -1.36 -15.47 -5.05
CA ILE A 6 -2.24 -14.77 -4.12
C ILE A 6 -3.41 -14.18 -4.89
N ASN A 7 -4.65 -14.56 -4.54
CA ASN A 7 -5.87 -13.98 -5.13
C ASN A 7 -5.78 -13.82 -6.66
N SER A 8 -5.44 -14.91 -7.36
CA SER A 8 -5.31 -15.01 -8.82
C SER A 8 -4.14 -14.27 -9.46
N VAL A 9 -3.21 -13.67 -8.70
CA VAL A 9 -1.99 -13.03 -9.20
C VAL A 9 -0.74 -13.63 -8.56
N ASN A 10 0.38 -13.57 -9.27
CA ASN A 10 1.68 -13.86 -8.69
C ASN A 10 2.22 -12.58 -8.03
N ILE A 11 2.42 -12.64 -6.74
CA ILE A 11 3.00 -11.55 -5.95
C ILE A 11 4.49 -11.83 -5.75
N ASN A 12 5.32 -10.90 -6.19
CA ASN A 12 6.75 -10.90 -5.94
C ASN A 12 7.02 -10.38 -4.52
N TRP A 13 7.82 -11.12 -3.74
CA TRP A 13 8.07 -10.76 -2.34
C TRP A 13 9.48 -11.15 -1.90
N ARG A 14 9.88 -10.63 -0.75
CA ARG A 14 11.16 -10.93 -0.11
C ARG A 14 11.02 -10.82 1.40
N VAL A 15 11.65 -11.76 2.15
CA VAL A 15 11.84 -11.62 3.59
C VAL A 15 13.27 -11.18 3.88
N VAL A 16 13.40 -10.20 4.77
CA VAL A 16 14.70 -9.73 5.31
C VAL A 16 14.67 -9.92 6.82
N GLY A 17 15.70 -10.57 7.37
CA GLY A 17 15.73 -11.03 8.77
C GLY A 17 15.10 -12.41 8.96
N ASP A 18 15.56 -13.13 9.97
CA ASP A 18 15.26 -14.55 10.21
C ASP A 18 14.47 -14.80 11.51
N HIS A 19 14.39 -13.82 12.39
CA HIS A 19 13.73 -13.95 13.69
C HIS A 19 13.01 -12.67 14.11
N GLY A 20 12.22 -12.77 15.19
CA GLY A 20 11.51 -11.64 15.79
C GLY A 20 10.14 -11.33 15.17
N PRO A 21 9.53 -10.22 15.60
CA PRO A 21 8.22 -9.80 15.12
C PRO A 21 8.23 -9.47 13.62
N TRP A 22 7.09 -9.70 12.96
CA TRP A 22 6.92 -9.35 11.56
C TRP A 22 6.60 -7.86 11.35
N VAL A 23 7.18 -7.32 10.28
CA VAL A 23 6.87 -5.99 9.74
C VAL A 23 6.58 -6.14 8.25
N ALA A 24 5.37 -5.82 7.81
CA ALA A 24 5.07 -5.69 6.39
C ALA A 24 5.38 -4.27 5.95
N MET A 25 6.19 -4.10 4.90
CA MET A 25 6.57 -2.79 4.38
C MET A 25 6.09 -2.60 2.95
N THR A 26 5.39 -1.49 2.70
CA THR A 26 4.79 -1.17 1.40
C THR A 26 5.34 0.17 0.87
N THR A 27 5.91 0.14 -0.32
CA THR A 27 6.50 1.31 -0.99
C THR A 27 5.45 2.33 -1.40
N GLY A 28 5.89 3.54 -1.72
CA GLY A 28 5.05 4.60 -2.26
C GLY A 28 4.82 4.48 -3.77
N GLY A 29 3.87 5.25 -4.27
CA GLY A 29 3.54 5.28 -5.69
C GLY A 29 3.17 3.89 -6.22
N ARG A 30 3.70 3.56 -7.40
CA ARG A 30 3.59 2.23 -8.03
C ARG A 30 4.97 1.58 -8.17
N ARG A 31 5.84 1.78 -7.18
CA ARG A 31 7.21 1.26 -7.18
C ARG A 31 7.28 -0.16 -6.64
N GLY A 32 8.29 -0.89 -7.07
CA GLY A 32 8.67 -2.17 -6.52
C GLY A 32 9.24 -2.06 -5.10
N HIS A 33 9.35 -3.19 -4.43
CA HIS A 33 9.80 -3.25 -3.03
C HIS A 33 11.30 -3.00 -2.84
N ASP A 34 12.09 -3.04 -3.89
CA ASP A 34 13.55 -2.87 -3.85
C ASP A 34 13.97 -1.54 -3.21
N GLU A 35 13.14 -0.50 -3.36
CA GLU A 35 13.37 0.81 -2.72
C GLU A 35 13.52 0.70 -1.20
N PHE A 36 12.91 -0.31 -0.57
CA PHE A 36 12.93 -0.49 0.88
C PHE A 36 13.94 -1.50 1.39
N ILE A 37 14.68 -2.18 0.52
CA ILE A 37 15.67 -3.18 0.94
C ILE A 37 16.69 -2.58 1.92
N PRO A 38 17.33 -1.42 1.68
CA PRO A 38 18.32 -0.88 2.60
C PRO A 38 17.73 -0.52 3.98
N LEU A 39 16.46 -0.08 4.02
CA LEU A 39 15.76 0.20 5.28
C LEU A 39 15.37 -1.10 5.99
N ALA A 40 14.89 -2.10 5.26
CA ALA A 40 14.52 -3.40 5.79
C ALA A 40 15.72 -4.11 6.43
N GLU A 41 16.89 -4.05 5.78
CA GLU A 41 18.14 -4.61 6.32
C GLU A 41 18.53 -3.97 7.67
N LYS A 42 18.41 -2.63 7.76
CA LYS A 42 18.66 -1.93 9.03
C LYS A 42 17.68 -2.34 10.12
N ILE A 43 16.40 -2.48 9.80
CA ILE A 43 15.36 -2.88 10.77
C ILE A 43 15.59 -4.34 11.19
N ALA A 44 15.97 -5.22 10.26
CA ALA A 44 16.27 -6.63 10.55
C ALA A 44 17.42 -6.80 11.55
N GLN A 45 18.45 -5.95 11.50
CA GLN A 45 19.55 -5.94 12.47
C GLN A 45 19.10 -5.68 13.91
N HIS A 46 17.89 -5.13 14.10
CA HIS A 46 17.28 -4.92 15.41
C HIS A 46 16.29 -6.04 15.81
N GLY A 47 16.38 -7.21 15.19
CA GLY A 47 15.59 -8.38 15.57
C GLY A 47 14.15 -8.36 15.06
N PHE A 48 13.95 -7.94 13.83
CA PHE A 48 12.64 -7.99 13.13
C PHE A 48 12.73 -8.82 11.85
N ARG A 49 11.62 -9.43 11.46
CA ARG A 49 11.43 -10.04 10.13
C ARG A 49 10.62 -9.10 9.27
N ILE A 50 11.15 -8.71 8.13
CA ILE A 50 10.51 -7.75 7.25
C ILE A 50 9.99 -8.46 6.00
N MET A 51 8.67 -8.40 5.77
CA MET A 51 8.04 -8.79 4.53
C MET A 51 8.02 -7.58 3.60
N LEU A 52 8.81 -7.63 2.54
CA LEU A 52 8.75 -6.73 1.40
C LEU A 52 7.96 -7.40 0.28
N HIS A 53 7.15 -6.65 -0.45
CA HIS A 53 6.38 -7.19 -1.56
C HIS A 53 6.06 -6.10 -2.60
N ASP A 54 5.93 -6.53 -3.82
CA ASP A 54 5.32 -5.74 -4.89
C ASP A 54 3.81 -5.97 -4.82
N ARG A 55 3.03 -4.90 -4.66
CA ARG A 55 1.56 -5.03 -4.79
C ARG A 55 1.22 -5.47 -6.22
N ARG A 56 0.07 -6.11 -6.45
CA ARG A 56 -0.38 -6.30 -7.84
C ARG A 56 -0.34 -4.99 -8.61
N ASN A 57 -0.08 -5.04 -9.89
CA ASN A 57 0.10 -3.87 -10.75
C ASN A 57 1.33 -3.01 -10.44
N THR A 58 2.29 -3.52 -9.65
CA THR A 58 3.55 -2.81 -9.34
C THR A 58 4.74 -3.75 -9.39
N GLY A 59 5.94 -3.21 -9.66
CA GLY A 59 7.19 -3.96 -9.69
C GLY A 59 7.12 -5.20 -10.58
N ALA A 60 7.60 -6.33 -10.07
CA ALA A 60 7.61 -7.62 -10.77
C ALA A 60 6.37 -8.50 -10.48
N SER A 61 5.40 -8.03 -9.70
CA SER A 61 4.14 -8.74 -9.53
C SER A 61 3.27 -8.69 -10.78
N ASP A 62 2.33 -9.64 -10.89
CA ASP A 62 1.42 -9.67 -12.01
C ASP A 62 0.55 -8.41 -12.09
N ILE A 63 0.26 -8.01 -13.32
CA ILE A 63 -0.77 -7.02 -13.63
C ILE A 63 -2.11 -7.75 -13.79
N LEU A 64 -3.13 -7.25 -13.08
CA LEU A 64 -4.50 -7.71 -13.21
C LEU A 64 -5.46 -6.51 -13.06
N ILE A 65 -6.04 -6.09 -14.17
CA ILE A 65 -6.92 -4.92 -14.27
C ILE A 65 -8.37 -5.41 -14.34
N GLU A 66 -8.95 -5.64 -13.17
CA GLU A 66 -10.32 -6.16 -13.06
C GLU A 66 -10.94 -5.86 -11.69
N GLY A 67 -12.22 -6.19 -11.57
CA GLY A 67 -12.99 -6.19 -10.32
C GLY A 67 -13.72 -4.88 -10.03
N PRO A 68 -14.74 -4.95 -9.14
CA PRO A 68 -15.57 -3.80 -8.78
C PRO A 68 -14.93 -2.91 -7.71
N ASP A 69 -14.04 -3.45 -6.90
CA ASP A 69 -13.43 -2.74 -5.76
C ASP A 69 -12.32 -1.80 -6.21
N GLY A 70 -12.08 -0.75 -5.42
CA GLY A 70 -10.93 0.13 -5.62
C GLY A 70 -9.59 -0.62 -5.46
N GLU A 71 -8.62 -0.24 -6.26
CA GLU A 71 -7.31 -0.92 -6.31
C GLU A 71 -6.64 -1.03 -4.93
N GLU A 72 -6.75 0.01 -4.10
CA GLU A 72 -6.14 0.02 -2.76
C GLU A 72 -6.81 -0.99 -1.80
N VAL A 73 -8.10 -1.23 -1.96
CA VAL A 73 -8.83 -2.27 -1.22
C VAL A 73 -8.34 -3.66 -1.65
N ILE A 74 -8.13 -3.86 -2.94
CA ILE A 74 -7.62 -5.12 -3.48
C ILE A 74 -6.21 -5.39 -2.91
N TRP A 75 -5.34 -4.39 -2.84
CA TRP A 75 -4.01 -4.52 -2.23
C TRP A 75 -4.06 -4.97 -0.77
N THR A 76 -5.03 -4.50 0.02
CA THR A 76 -5.16 -4.96 1.42
C THR A 76 -5.49 -6.45 1.53
N ARG A 77 -6.30 -6.97 0.60
CA ARG A 77 -6.63 -8.41 0.55
C ARG A 77 -5.40 -9.25 0.17
N ASP A 78 -4.61 -8.76 -0.79
CA ASP A 78 -3.40 -9.46 -1.21
C ASP A 78 -2.37 -9.51 -0.10
N ILE A 79 -2.13 -8.39 0.57
CA ILE A 79 -1.21 -8.34 1.72
C ILE A 79 -1.69 -9.27 2.84
N HIS A 80 -2.99 -9.29 3.13
CA HIS A 80 -3.54 -10.19 4.15
C HIS A 80 -3.29 -11.65 3.79
N ALA A 81 -3.58 -12.05 2.56
CA ALA A 81 -3.39 -13.42 2.09
C ALA A 81 -1.89 -13.81 2.08
N LEU A 82 -1.02 -12.92 1.60
CA LEU A 82 0.43 -13.15 1.60
C LEU A 82 0.97 -13.35 3.03
N MET A 83 0.65 -12.44 3.94
CA MET A 83 1.09 -12.50 5.33
C MET A 83 0.54 -13.75 6.05
N SER A 84 -0.72 -14.12 5.76
CA SER A 84 -1.33 -15.34 6.31
C SER A 84 -0.63 -16.61 5.82
N GLN A 85 -0.28 -16.69 4.53
CA GLN A 85 0.45 -17.81 3.95
C GLN A 85 1.80 -18.05 4.63
N HIS A 86 2.42 -16.97 5.14
CA HIS A 86 3.70 -17.01 5.84
C HIS A 86 3.58 -17.13 7.37
N ASN A 87 2.37 -17.32 7.92
CA ASN A 87 2.10 -17.28 9.36
C ASN A 87 2.68 -16.00 10.01
N ALA A 88 2.60 -14.89 9.30
CA ALA A 88 3.23 -13.62 9.64
C ALA A 88 2.26 -12.60 10.28
N LEU A 89 1.08 -13.03 10.71
CA LEU A 89 0.08 -12.19 11.40
C LEU A 89 -0.08 -12.64 12.86
N PRO A 90 -0.34 -11.71 13.79
CA PRO A 90 -0.40 -10.26 13.61
C PRO A 90 0.99 -9.63 13.44
N ALA A 91 1.07 -8.51 12.69
CA ALA A 91 2.33 -7.84 12.34
C ALA A 91 2.26 -6.32 12.51
N PHE A 92 3.42 -5.68 12.50
CA PHE A 92 3.51 -4.24 12.27
C PHE A 92 3.37 -3.96 10.77
N PHE A 93 2.71 -2.86 10.43
CA PHE A 93 2.58 -2.43 9.04
C PHE A 93 3.23 -1.07 8.85
N SER A 94 4.09 -0.99 7.86
CA SER A 94 4.81 0.23 7.50
C SER A 94 4.58 0.56 6.04
N GLY A 95 4.50 1.84 5.73
CA GLY A 95 4.39 2.25 4.35
C GLY A 95 4.68 3.72 4.12
N SER A 96 5.04 4.05 2.89
CA SER A 96 5.28 5.42 2.46
C SER A 96 4.23 5.85 1.43
N SER A 97 3.69 7.06 1.58
CA SER A 97 2.73 7.64 0.63
C SER A 97 1.52 6.73 0.37
N SER A 98 1.33 6.18 -0.83
CA SER A 98 0.27 5.20 -1.11
C SER A 98 0.39 3.94 -0.25
N GLY A 99 1.61 3.52 0.09
CA GLY A 99 1.84 2.41 1.01
C GLY A 99 1.37 2.72 2.44
N ALA A 100 1.52 3.96 2.90
CA ALA A 100 0.99 4.39 4.19
C ALA A 100 -0.54 4.34 4.20
N ARG A 101 -1.21 4.78 3.13
CA ARG A 101 -2.67 4.66 2.99
C ARG A 101 -3.11 3.21 2.95
N THR A 102 -2.41 2.36 2.20
CA THR A 102 -2.68 0.92 2.16
C THR A 102 -2.58 0.30 3.55
N SER A 103 -1.57 0.69 4.36
CA SER A 103 -1.42 0.23 5.74
C SER A 103 -2.59 0.68 6.65
N ILE A 104 -3.08 1.90 6.48
CA ILE A 104 -4.26 2.40 7.19
C ILE A 104 -5.52 1.62 6.80
N LEU A 105 -5.77 1.46 5.50
CA LEU A 105 -6.91 0.68 4.98
C LEU A 105 -6.84 -0.78 5.42
N PHE A 106 -5.65 -1.35 5.48
CA PHE A 106 -5.43 -2.70 6.03
C PHE A 106 -5.84 -2.78 7.49
N CYS A 107 -5.40 -1.82 8.32
CA CYS A 107 -5.75 -1.77 9.75
C CYS A 107 -7.27 -1.64 9.97
N LEU A 108 -7.95 -0.81 9.18
CA LEU A 108 -9.40 -0.66 9.25
C LEU A 108 -10.13 -1.96 8.90
N ARG A 109 -9.63 -2.69 7.93
CA ARG A 109 -10.25 -3.93 7.43
C ARG A 109 -9.91 -5.16 8.27
N TYR A 110 -8.69 -5.23 8.78
CA TYR A 110 -8.15 -6.37 9.53
C TYR A 110 -7.50 -5.94 10.86
N PRO A 111 -8.24 -5.29 11.76
CA PRO A 111 -7.67 -4.69 12.98
C PRO A 111 -6.99 -5.70 13.88
N GLN A 112 -7.40 -6.97 13.83
CA GLN A 112 -6.78 -8.05 14.63
C GLN A 112 -5.43 -8.52 14.07
N ALA A 113 -5.16 -8.22 12.81
CA ALA A 113 -3.91 -8.58 12.15
C ALA A 113 -2.80 -7.53 12.35
N VAL A 114 -3.11 -6.40 13.01
CA VAL A 114 -2.18 -5.26 13.13
C VAL A 114 -1.76 -5.06 14.59
N ARG A 115 -0.44 -5.12 14.82
CA ARG A 115 0.20 -4.76 16.10
C ARG A 115 0.46 -3.26 16.21
N GLY A 116 0.73 -2.59 15.09
CA GLY A 116 0.98 -1.16 15.04
C GLY A 116 1.28 -0.70 13.63
N LEU A 117 1.21 0.62 13.43
CA LEU A 117 1.42 1.29 12.15
C LEU A 117 2.62 2.24 12.23
N LEU A 118 3.51 2.17 11.24
CA LEU A 118 4.60 3.13 11.00
C LEU A 118 4.35 3.81 9.66
N LEU A 119 3.81 5.01 9.68
CA LEU A 119 3.33 5.71 8.51
C LEU A 119 4.28 6.84 8.10
N LEU A 120 4.79 6.74 6.88
CA LEU A 120 5.73 7.68 6.31
C LEU A 120 5.03 8.46 5.18
N ARG A 121 5.10 9.80 5.22
CA ARG A 121 4.62 10.66 4.12
C ARG A 121 3.18 10.36 3.72
N VAL A 122 2.29 10.26 4.68
CA VAL A 122 0.85 10.03 4.42
C VAL A 122 0.31 11.10 3.46
N THR A 123 -0.43 10.69 2.44
CA THR A 123 -0.95 11.58 1.41
C THR A 123 -2.45 11.77 1.51
N GLY A 124 -2.90 13.01 1.38
CA GLY A 124 -4.30 13.41 1.40
C GLY A 124 -4.47 14.92 1.25
N GLY A 125 -5.71 15.37 1.33
CA GLY A 125 -6.09 16.76 1.19
C GLY A 125 -6.03 17.29 -0.23
N ALA A 126 -6.36 18.58 -0.39
CA ALA A 126 -6.58 19.22 -1.68
C ALA A 126 -5.40 19.09 -2.67
N PHE A 127 -4.16 19.19 -2.18
CA PHE A 127 -2.99 19.06 -3.05
C PHE A 127 -2.87 17.66 -3.67
N ALA A 128 -3.06 16.62 -2.87
CA ALA A 128 -3.03 15.25 -3.35
C ALA A 128 -4.22 14.97 -4.28
N ALA A 129 -5.42 15.44 -3.91
CA ALA A 129 -6.63 15.31 -4.70
C ALA A 129 -6.54 15.97 -6.08
N GLY A 130 -5.85 17.10 -6.19
CA GLY A 130 -5.68 17.81 -7.46
C GLY A 130 -4.67 17.16 -8.42
N ARG A 131 -3.82 16.25 -7.95
CA ARG A 131 -2.71 15.72 -8.77
C ARG A 131 -2.74 14.20 -8.94
N LEU A 132 -2.98 13.46 -7.86
CA LEU A 132 -2.80 12.01 -7.89
C LEU A 132 -3.82 11.25 -8.76
N PRO A 133 -5.10 11.65 -8.88
CA PRO A 133 -6.03 11.01 -9.79
C PRO A 133 -5.54 11.01 -11.24
N GLU A 134 -5.02 12.14 -11.69
CA GLU A 134 -4.43 12.28 -13.01
C GLU A 134 -3.18 11.42 -13.15
N GLN A 135 -2.28 11.46 -12.17
CA GLN A 135 -1.02 10.73 -12.20
C GLN A 135 -1.21 9.20 -12.15
N TYR A 136 -2.22 8.70 -11.45
CA TYR A 136 -2.41 7.27 -11.27
C TYR A 136 -3.40 6.62 -12.24
N TYR A 137 -4.30 7.42 -12.81
CA TYR A 137 -5.37 6.90 -13.65
C TYR A 137 -5.60 7.72 -14.92
N GLY A 138 -5.83 9.04 -14.82
CA GLY A 138 -6.29 9.88 -15.92
C GLY A 138 -5.37 9.83 -17.14
N GLN A 139 -4.06 9.94 -16.94
CA GLN A 139 -3.10 9.86 -18.04
C GLN A 139 -3.17 8.52 -18.80
N TYR A 140 -3.42 7.41 -18.10
CA TYR A 140 -3.49 6.09 -18.73
C TYR A 140 -4.83 5.87 -19.44
N ILE A 141 -5.92 6.39 -18.90
CA ILE A 141 -7.22 6.36 -19.54
C ILE A 141 -7.13 7.05 -20.91
N ARG A 142 -6.59 8.29 -20.95
CA ARG A 142 -6.41 9.02 -22.20
C ARG A 142 -5.46 8.33 -23.18
N ALA A 143 -4.36 7.78 -22.69
CA ALA A 143 -3.43 7.04 -23.55
C ALA A 143 -4.10 5.82 -24.20
N ALA A 144 -4.91 5.09 -23.43
CA ALA A 144 -5.66 3.94 -23.94
C ALA A 144 -6.78 4.35 -24.93
N GLU A 145 -7.44 5.49 -24.71
CA GLU A 145 -8.44 6.05 -25.63
C GLU A 145 -7.83 6.44 -26.99
N GLN A 146 -6.61 6.98 -26.97
CA GLN A 146 -5.94 7.49 -28.17
C GLN A 146 -5.20 6.40 -28.96
N GLY A 147 -4.55 5.47 -28.28
CA GLY A 147 -3.65 4.50 -28.92
C GLY A 147 -3.80 3.07 -28.43
N GLY A 148 -4.87 2.77 -27.68
CA GLY A 148 -5.16 1.42 -27.19
C GLY A 148 -4.09 0.90 -26.21
N MET A 149 -4.05 -0.42 -26.08
CA MET A 149 -3.10 -1.08 -25.17
C MET A 149 -1.64 -0.97 -25.65
N ALA A 150 -1.40 -0.76 -26.93
CA ALA A 150 -0.06 -0.51 -27.46
C ALA A 150 0.54 0.78 -26.89
N ALA A 151 -0.27 1.86 -26.79
CA ALA A 151 0.17 3.11 -26.17
C ALA A 151 0.48 2.90 -24.66
N ILE A 152 -0.33 2.12 -23.96
CA ILE A 152 -0.09 1.77 -22.55
C ILE A 152 1.24 1.04 -22.38
N CYS A 153 1.50 0.00 -23.17
CA CYS A 153 2.74 -0.78 -23.08
C CYS A 153 3.99 0.06 -23.40
N ALA A 154 3.86 1.11 -24.21
CA ALA A 154 4.96 2.01 -24.57
C ALA A 154 5.28 3.04 -23.47
N MET A 155 4.39 3.30 -22.51
CA MET A 155 4.64 4.25 -21.42
C MET A 155 5.67 3.70 -20.43
N ASP A 156 6.60 4.54 -19.98
CA ASP A 156 7.74 4.13 -19.14
C ASP A 156 7.35 3.29 -17.93
N GLN A 157 6.34 3.72 -17.18
CA GLN A 157 5.90 3.00 -15.99
C GLN A 157 5.32 1.60 -16.28
N TRP A 158 4.70 1.38 -17.43
CA TRP A 158 4.20 0.06 -17.83
C TRP A 158 5.31 -0.79 -18.42
N ARG A 159 6.20 -0.17 -19.19
CA ARG A 159 7.39 -0.82 -19.75
C ARG A 159 8.29 -1.39 -18.65
N GLU A 160 8.58 -0.60 -17.58
CA GLU A 160 9.34 -1.08 -16.41
C GLU A 160 8.74 -2.37 -15.80
N ARG A 161 7.42 -2.46 -15.70
CA ARG A 161 6.73 -3.65 -15.16
C ARG A 161 6.74 -4.83 -16.14
N ILE A 162 6.71 -4.56 -17.43
CA ILE A 162 6.84 -5.58 -18.46
C ILE A 162 8.28 -6.14 -18.47
N GLU A 163 9.28 -5.27 -18.36
CA GLU A 163 10.69 -5.68 -18.25
C GLU A 163 10.95 -6.50 -16.98
N ALA A 164 10.35 -6.11 -15.85
CA ALA A 164 10.47 -6.83 -14.58
C ALA A 164 9.73 -8.19 -14.59
N ASN A 165 8.64 -8.30 -15.35
CA ASN A 165 7.85 -9.53 -15.52
C ASN A 165 7.23 -9.56 -16.93
N PRO A 166 7.86 -10.27 -17.88
CA PRO A 166 7.40 -10.31 -19.28
C PRO A 166 5.97 -10.81 -19.48
N ALA A 167 5.44 -11.66 -18.59
CA ALA A 167 4.05 -12.12 -18.64
C ALA A 167 3.04 -10.95 -18.53
N ASN A 168 3.44 -9.84 -17.95
CA ASN A 168 2.63 -8.62 -17.91
C ASN A 168 2.41 -8.01 -19.30
N GLY A 169 3.41 -8.11 -20.19
CA GLY A 169 3.30 -7.67 -21.58
C GLY A 169 2.26 -8.49 -22.34
N ASP A 170 2.30 -9.81 -22.18
CA ASP A 170 1.35 -10.73 -22.79
C ASP A 170 -0.09 -10.50 -22.29
N TYR A 171 -0.24 -10.23 -21.00
CA TYR A 171 -1.53 -9.90 -20.40
C TYR A 171 -2.08 -8.59 -20.97
N LEU A 172 -1.28 -7.51 -20.94
CA LEU A 172 -1.71 -6.19 -21.41
C LEU A 172 -2.03 -6.19 -22.91
N ALA A 173 -1.25 -6.91 -23.73
CA ALA A 173 -1.50 -7.01 -25.17
C ALA A 173 -2.84 -7.69 -25.51
N ARG A 174 -3.32 -8.60 -24.66
CA ARG A 174 -4.59 -9.30 -24.83
C ARG A 174 -5.77 -8.60 -24.15
N LEU A 175 -5.51 -7.65 -23.23
CA LEU A 175 -6.56 -6.96 -22.52
C LEU A 175 -7.31 -6.01 -23.45
N PRO A 176 -8.65 -6.10 -23.58
CA PRO A 176 -9.41 -5.12 -24.36
C PRO A 176 -9.24 -3.70 -23.81
N ALA A 177 -8.87 -2.74 -24.64
CA ALA A 177 -8.68 -1.34 -24.23
C ALA A 177 -9.92 -0.78 -23.51
N ARG A 178 -11.12 -1.15 -23.96
CA ARG A 178 -12.37 -0.76 -23.30
C ARG A 178 -12.45 -1.25 -21.87
N GLN A 179 -12.09 -2.52 -21.60
CA GLN A 179 -12.08 -3.07 -20.24
C GLN A 179 -11.06 -2.33 -19.36
N PHE A 180 -9.85 -2.06 -19.88
CA PHE A 180 -8.84 -1.29 -19.19
C PHE A 180 -9.36 0.10 -18.80
N ILE A 181 -9.95 0.83 -19.76
CA ILE A 181 -10.53 2.17 -19.54
C ILE A 181 -11.64 2.11 -18.48
N ASP A 182 -12.58 1.18 -18.61
CA ASP A 182 -13.72 1.07 -17.70
C ASP A 182 -13.28 0.78 -16.24
N VAL A 183 -12.29 -0.09 -16.06
CA VAL A 183 -11.76 -0.40 -14.73
C VAL A 183 -10.98 0.77 -14.14
N LEU A 184 -10.09 1.40 -14.91
CA LEU A 184 -9.33 2.55 -14.42
C LEU A 184 -10.23 3.76 -14.14
N THR A 185 -11.27 3.99 -14.94
CA THR A 185 -12.27 5.04 -14.69
C THR A 185 -12.99 4.80 -13.37
N ARG A 186 -13.39 3.57 -13.09
CA ARG A 186 -14.01 3.19 -11.81
C ARG A 186 -13.05 3.41 -10.64
N TRP A 187 -11.81 2.93 -10.74
CA TRP A 187 -10.80 3.11 -9.70
C TRP A 187 -10.50 4.59 -9.46
N ASN A 188 -10.41 5.38 -10.52
CA ASN A 188 -10.24 6.83 -10.42
C ASN A 188 -11.43 7.49 -9.71
N GLY A 189 -12.67 7.10 -10.05
CA GLY A 189 -13.88 7.61 -9.39
C GLY A 189 -13.87 7.34 -7.87
N ILE A 190 -13.55 6.12 -7.46
CA ILE A 190 -13.41 5.75 -6.03
C ILE A 190 -12.30 6.57 -5.37
N PHE A 191 -11.17 6.73 -6.04
CA PHE A 191 -10.02 7.48 -5.54
C PHE A 191 -10.32 8.97 -5.36
N VAL A 192 -10.99 9.59 -6.33
CA VAL A 192 -11.40 11.00 -6.28
C VAL A 192 -12.44 11.26 -5.19
N ALA A 193 -13.40 10.35 -5.02
CA ALA A 193 -14.44 10.49 -3.99
C ALA A 193 -13.85 10.62 -2.57
N GLY A 194 -12.72 9.97 -2.29
CA GLY A 194 -12.00 10.08 -1.03
C GLY A 194 -10.90 11.15 -0.99
N GLY A 195 -10.73 11.91 -2.08
CA GLY A 195 -9.57 12.78 -2.28
C GLY A 195 -9.44 13.94 -1.31
N GLN A 196 -10.56 14.49 -0.84
CA GLN A 196 -10.58 15.67 0.05
C GLN A 196 -10.27 15.33 1.51
N HIS A 197 -10.22 14.05 1.89
CA HIS A 197 -9.90 13.65 3.26
C HIS A 197 -8.43 13.91 3.59
N PRO A 198 -8.09 14.13 4.89
CA PRO A 198 -6.69 14.26 5.34
C PRO A 198 -5.82 13.06 4.95
N VAL A 199 -6.41 11.89 4.86
CA VAL A 199 -5.85 10.69 4.22
C VAL A 199 -6.78 10.31 3.09
N MET A 200 -6.31 10.30 1.86
CA MET A 200 -7.15 9.95 0.71
C MET A 200 -7.79 8.58 0.89
N GLY A 201 -9.11 8.53 0.74
CA GLY A 201 -9.87 7.29 0.85
C GLY A 201 -10.17 6.84 2.28
N VAL A 202 -9.85 7.65 3.29
CA VAL A 202 -10.12 7.34 4.71
C VAL A 202 -10.79 8.56 5.36
N SER A 203 -11.99 8.38 5.87
CA SER A 203 -12.72 9.45 6.55
C SER A 203 -12.08 9.82 7.90
N PRO A 204 -12.33 11.05 8.42
CA PRO A 204 -11.88 11.43 9.74
C PRO A 204 -12.38 10.50 10.87
N ASP A 205 -13.58 9.95 10.73
CA ASP A 205 -14.15 9.04 11.74
C ASP A 205 -13.46 7.67 11.71
N GLU A 206 -13.15 7.14 10.54
CA GLU A 206 -12.34 5.93 10.41
C GLU A 206 -10.95 6.11 10.99
N LEU A 207 -10.31 7.28 10.78
CA LEU A 207 -9.01 7.59 11.40
C LEU A 207 -9.10 7.63 12.93
N ARG A 208 -10.14 8.24 13.49
CA ARG A 208 -10.36 8.27 14.94
C ARG A 208 -10.60 6.86 15.50
N ALA A 209 -11.26 6.00 14.76
CA ALA A 209 -11.48 4.60 15.15
C ALA A 209 -10.17 3.80 15.30
N ILE A 210 -9.14 4.13 14.53
CA ILE A 210 -7.79 3.54 14.67
C ILE A 210 -7.09 4.07 15.91
N ALA A 211 -7.16 5.38 16.17
CA ALA A 211 -6.46 6.06 17.27
C ALA A 211 -7.15 5.86 18.64
N ALA A 212 -8.41 5.46 18.68
CA ALA A 212 -9.14 5.27 19.93
C ALA A 212 -8.62 4.04 20.67
N PRO A 213 -8.17 4.18 21.94
CA PRO A 213 -7.82 3.02 22.75
C PRO A 213 -9.10 2.21 22.98
N ARG A 214 -9.17 1.02 22.39
CA ARG A 214 -10.26 0.09 22.63
C ARG A 214 -10.02 -0.63 23.95
N SER A 215 -10.56 0.00 25.01
CA SER A 215 -10.93 -0.49 26.33
C SER A 215 -9.85 -1.04 27.31
N SER A 216 -9.90 -0.51 28.50
CA SER A 216 -9.67 -1.08 29.84
C SER A 216 -8.31 -1.70 30.18
N SER A 217 -7.23 -1.17 29.66
CA SER A 217 -5.93 -1.25 30.33
C SER A 217 -5.13 0.02 30.03
N PRO A 218 -4.45 0.64 31.00
CA PRO A 218 -3.71 1.88 30.77
C PRO A 218 -2.39 1.59 30.06
N ALA A 219 -2.46 1.23 28.77
CA ALA A 219 -1.29 1.22 27.92
C ALA A 219 -1.15 2.62 27.32
N THR A 220 -0.16 3.32 27.79
CA THR A 220 0.21 4.70 27.45
C THR A 220 0.31 4.89 25.95
N THR A 221 -0.70 5.57 25.36
CA THR A 221 -0.62 6.07 23.99
C THR A 221 0.36 7.23 23.97
N LYS A 222 1.63 6.96 23.77
CA LYS A 222 2.64 8.00 23.59
C LYS A 222 2.60 8.44 22.13
N LEU A 223 1.77 9.44 21.85
CA LEU A 223 1.87 10.22 20.61
C LEU A 223 3.19 11.00 20.70
N MET A 224 4.25 10.49 20.09
CA MET A 224 5.48 11.28 19.96
C MET A 224 5.26 12.34 18.88
N ARG A 225 4.77 13.51 19.27
CA ARG A 225 5.03 14.73 18.52
C ARG A 225 6.54 15.01 18.64
N ALA A 226 7.27 14.88 17.55
CA ALA A 226 8.60 15.45 17.47
C ALA A 226 8.48 16.97 17.68
N PRO A 227 9.34 17.61 18.51
CA PRO A 227 9.31 19.05 18.70
C PRO A 227 9.63 19.72 17.36
N VAL A 228 8.76 20.64 16.94
CA VAL A 228 8.99 21.50 15.79
C VAL A 228 10.08 22.50 16.20
N GLY A 229 11.32 22.13 15.95
CA GLY A 229 12.46 23.05 15.99
C GLY A 229 12.46 23.92 14.74
N SER A 230 12.41 25.20 14.93
CA SER A 230 12.46 26.23 13.90
C SER A 230 13.78 26.18 13.11
N ARG A 231 13.79 25.49 11.97
CA ARG A 231 14.67 25.78 10.84
C ARG A 231 13.95 25.40 9.55
N ARG A 232 13.79 26.39 8.68
CA ARG A 232 13.28 26.22 7.32
C ARG A 232 14.22 25.31 6.54
N THR A 233 13.80 24.08 6.30
CA THR A 233 14.30 23.23 5.21
C THR A 233 13.12 22.46 4.64
N THR A 234 13.03 22.50 3.34
CA THR A 234 12.03 21.90 2.47
C THR A 234 11.85 20.40 2.75
N SER A 235 10.58 19.97 2.85
CA SER A 235 10.07 18.61 3.08
C SER A 235 10.18 18.08 4.53
N SER A 236 9.22 18.45 5.37
CA SER A 236 9.00 17.75 6.64
C SER A 236 8.45 16.33 6.35
N GLN A 237 9.29 15.33 6.56
CA GLN A 237 8.87 13.94 6.57
C GLN A 237 8.13 13.68 7.88
N ALA A 238 6.80 13.68 7.85
CA ALA A 238 6.02 13.29 9.01
C ALA A 238 6.06 11.77 9.18
N VAL A 239 6.57 11.30 10.32
CA VAL A 239 6.49 9.90 10.75
C VAL A 239 5.40 9.84 11.81
N CYS A 240 4.39 9.00 11.62
CA CYS A 240 3.34 8.74 12.59
C CYS A 240 3.43 7.29 13.04
N PHE A 241 3.56 7.07 14.34
CA PHE A 241 3.51 5.75 14.94
C PHE A 241 2.20 5.58 15.70
N ILE A 242 1.41 4.57 15.32
CA ILE A 242 0.16 4.21 15.98
C ILE A 242 0.32 2.79 16.52
N ASN A 243 0.24 2.64 17.84
CA ASN A 243 0.25 1.34 18.48
C ASN A 243 -1.19 0.81 18.59
N CYS A 244 -1.44 -0.39 18.06
CA CYS A 244 -2.73 -1.05 18.19
C CYS A 244 -2.68 -1.97 19.40
N PRO A 245 -3.49 -1.75 20.46
CA PRO A 245 -3.48 -2.60 21.65
C PRO A 245 -3.96 -4.02 21.31
N GLU A 246 -3.26 -5.01 21.85
CA GLU A 246 -3.67 -6.41 21.77
C GLU A 246 -5.05 -6.58 22.44
N ARG A 247 -6.00 -7.18 21.72
CA ARG A 247 -7.23 -7.66 22.37
C ARG A 247 -6.88 -8.93 23.14
N THR A 248 -6.90 -8.83 24.46
CA THR A 248 -6.88 -10.03 25.33
C THR A 248 -8.07 -10.90 24.94
N ARG A 249 -7.81 -12.13 24.49
CA ARG A 249 -8.85 -13.15 24.31
C ARG A 249 -9.49 -13.38 25.68
N MET A 250 -10.72 -12.95 25.89
CA MET A 250 -11.56 -13.57 26.91
C MET A 250 -11.91 -14.97 26.41
N ILE A 251 -11.29 -15.96 27.05
CA ILE A 251 -11.74 -17.36 27.00
C ILE A 251 -12.90 -17.44 27.97
N HIS A 252 -14.08 -17.70 27.45
CA HIS A 252 -15.21 -18.23 28.20
C HIS A 252 -15.48 -19.65 27.71
#